data_bb3b378c7fe5e0fa78c1606818ec24b4
#
_entry.id   bb3b378c7fe5e0fa78c1606818ec24b4
#
_cell.length_a   1.000
_cell.length_b   1.000
_cell.length_c   1.000
_cell.angle_alpha   90.00
_cell.angle_beta   90.00
_cell.angle_gamma   90.00
#
_symmetry.space_group_name_H-M   'P 1'
#
loop_
_entity.id
_entity.type
_entity.pdbx_description
1 polymer ?
#
loop_
_entity_poly.entity_id
_entity_poly.type
_entity_poly.pdbx_seq_one_letter_code
_entity_poly.pdbx_strand_id
1 'polypeptide(L)'
;MVGSMIGERFVAMSFGESHGRCVGIIVDGCPAGVPLNEADIQRFLDLRKPGQSIITTQRKEEDKVEILSGIFNGFTTGAPVCMIIWNQDSDSKPYDIIKNIPRPGHADYPSLVKYGGFADYRGSGRFSGRLTATLVMGGALAAKLLKITLGIETVAYTIEIGGIRAGNMTKEDITARYSNDVRCPDLQAAHSMKEAIMQARTSGDSLGGLIECVSSGLPVGMGEPIFASLESDLSKALFSIPAVKAVEFGSGFAGSKMRGSENNDSYWIKDGKVITKTNNAGGILGGLSNGMPIVIRVGFKPAASVSKTQLTLDISTNEQTQLTVPGRHDPCVVPRAPPVVECVVSMVLADHAIRSGLIPMVLKRDGPVE
;
A
#
# COMPACT_ATOMS: atom_id res chain seq x y z
N MET A 1 21.76 -0.77 -2.44
CA MET A 1 20.49 -0.02 -2.33
C MET A 1 20.18 0.24 -0.87
N VAL A 2 19.85 1.45 -0.48
CA VAL A 2 19.44 1.76 0.90
C VAL A 2 17.98 1.35 1.12
N GLY A 3 17.63 0.89 2.34
CA GLY A 3 16.33 0.26 2.61
C GLY A 3 15.11 1.19 2.65
N SER A 4 15.27 2.49 2.34
CA SER A 4 14.18 3.48 2.29
C SER A 4 13.84 3.94 0.87
N MET A 5 14.43 3.31 -0.14
CA MET A 5 14.24 3.66 -1.56
C MET A 5 13.70 2.48 -2.34
N ILE A 6 12.86 2.78 -3.34
CA ILE A 6 12.33 1.84 -4.34
C ILE A 6 12.31 2.50 -5.72
N GLY A 7 12.36 1.68 -6.78
CA GLY A 7 12.40 2.11 -8.17
C GLY A 7 13.82 2.29 -8.72
N GLU A 8 13.94 2.37 -10.03
CA GLU A 8 15.20 2.57 -10.77
C GLU A 8 15.16 3.84 -11.63
N ARG A 9 14.00 4.19 -12.17
CA ARG A 9 13.75 5.38 -12.97
C ARG A 9 12.73 6.30 -12.32
N PHE A 10 11.68 5.74 -11.71
CA PHE A 10 10.76 6.45 -10.83
C PHE A 10 11.14 6.09 -9.39
N VAL A 11 12.10 6.83 -8.84
CA VAL A 11 12.71 6.51 -7.55
C VAL A 11 11.98 7.23 -6.42
N ALA A 12 11.43 6.45 -5.49
CA ALA A 12 10.74 6.99 -4.32
C ALA A 12 11.55 6.72 -3.05
N MET A 13 11.82 7.76 -2.25
CA MET A 13 12.54 7.68 -0.98
C MET A 13 11.66 8.18 0.17
N SER A 14 11.22 7.26 1.04
CA SER A 14 10.44 7.57 2.24
C SER A 14 11.33 7.95 3.42
N PHE A 15 10.95 8.98 4.18
CA PHE A 15 11.67 9.45 5.36
C PHE A 15 10.73 9.91 6.49
N GLY A 16 11.30 10.14 7.67
CA GLY A 16 10.61 10.57 8.87
C GLY A 16 10.18 9.42 9.79
N GLU A 17 9.69 9.76 10.95
CA GLU A 17 9.23 8.87 12.02
C GLU A 17 7.85 9.28 12.51
N SER A 18 7.09 8.31 13.08
CA SER A 18 5.71 8.51 13.53
C SER A 18 5.53 9.66 14.51
N HIS A 19 6.47 9.84 15.44
CA HIS A 19 6.50 10.91 16.44
C HIS A 19 7.67 11.88 16.23
N GLY A 20 8.28 11.87 15.02
CA GLY A 20 9.18 12.92 14.55
C GLY A 20 8.39 14.17 14.13
N ARG A 21 9.06 15.17 13.59
CA ARG A 21 8.42 16.42 13.16
C ARG A 21 7.47 16.22 11.97
N CYS A 22 7.86 15.37 11.02
CA CYS A 22 7.09 15.08 9.82
C CYS A 22 7.36 13.65 9.32
N VAL A 23 6.53 13.20 8.39
CA VAL A 23 6.81 12.08 7.49
C VAL A 23 6.76 12.61 6.05
N GLY A 24 7.60 12.09 5.18
CA GLY A 24 7.68 12.61 3.82
C GLY A 24 8.20 11.58 2.82
N ILE A 25 8.13 11.97 1.55
CA ILE A 25 8.66 11.22 0.43
C ILE A 25 9.32 12.17 -0.57
N ILE A 26 10.42 11.73 -1.14
CA ILE A 26 11.04 12.36 -2.30
C ILE A 26 10.85 11.41 -3.47
N VAL A 27 10.31 11.93 -4.57
CA VAL A 27 10.19 11.18 -5.83
C VAL A 27 11.09 11.83 -6.86
N ASP A 28 12.09 11.10 -7.31
CA ASP A 28 12.98 11.50 -8.40
C ASP A 28 12.66 10.70 -9.68
N GLY A 29 12.99 11.25 -10.85
CA GLY A 29 12.70 10.63 -12.14
C GLY A 29 11.23 10.74 -12.60
N CYS A 30 10.42 11.57 -11.94
CA CYS A 30 9.11 11.92 -12.49
C CYS A 30 9.29 12.80 -13.73
N PRO A 31 8.66 12.45 -14.89
CA PRO A 31 8.75 13.26 -16.10
C PRO A 31 8.33 14.71 -15.88
N ALA A 32 8.97 15.64 -16.59
CA ALA A 32 8.51 17.02 -16.64
C ALA A 32 7.19 17.12 -17.41
N GLY A 33 6.30 18.05 -16.98
CA GLY A 33 5.04 18.34 -17.66
C GLY A 33 3.83 17.56 -17.15
N VAL A 34 3.93 16.80 -16.04
CA VAL A 34 2.77 16.19 -15.36
C VAL A 34 2.00 17.30 -14.64
N PRO A 35 0.71 17.54 -14.94
CA PRO A 35 -0.10 18.49 -14.18
C PRO A 35 -0.30 17.94 -12.75
N LEU A 36 0.11 18.71 -11.72
CA LEU A 36 0.07 18.27 -10.34
C LEU A 36 -0.16 19.42 -9.36
N ASN A 37 -1.03 19.15 -8.38
CA ASN A 37 -1.23 20.00 -7.21
C ASN A 37 -1.51 19.15 -5.96
N GLU A 38 -1.56 19.77 -4.79
CA GLU A 38 -1.79 19.09 -3.52
C GLU A 38 -3.12 18.31 -3.49
N ALA A 39 -4.18 18.80 -4.14
CA ALA A 39 -5.48 18.14 -4.14
C ALA A 39 -5.44 16.77 -4.84
N ASP A 40 -4.56 16.60 -5.83
CA ASP A 40 -4.35 15.33 -6.52
C ASP A 40 -3.82 14.24 -5.57
N ILE A 41 -3.00 14.63 -4.62
CA ILE A 41 -2.39 13.76 -3.61
C ILE A 41 -3.35 13.61 -2.42
N GLN A 42 -3.94 14.72 -1.96
CA GLN A 42 -4.78 14.78 -0.77
C GLN A 42 -5.97 13.82 -0.85
N ARG A 43 -6.60 13.68 -2.02
CA ARG A 43 -7.73 12.75 -2.20
C ARG A 43 -7.38 11.30 -1.82
N PHE A 44 -6.15 10.83 -2.08
CA PHE A 44 -5.72 9.49 -1.67
C PHE A 44 -5.37 9.44 -0.18
N LEU A 45 -4.76 10.50 0.35
CA LEU A 45 -4.49 10.62 1.78
C LEU A 45 -5.78 10.65 2.59
N ASP A 46 -6.82 11.34 2.11
CA ASP A 46 -8.14 11.37 2.74
C ASP A 46 -8.78 9.96 2.84
N LEU A 47 -8.55 9.12 1.84
CA LEU A 47 -8.99 7.72 1.90
C LEU A 47 -8.18 6.86 2.89
N ARG A 48 -6.91 7.22 3.15
CA ARG A 48 -5.99 6.48 4.03
C ARG A 48 -6.03 6.96 5.47
N LYS A 49 -6.27 8.25 5.76
CA LYS A 49 -6.12 8.87 7.08
C LYS A 49 -6.86 8.13 8.20
N PRO A 50 -6.41 8.25 9.47
CA PRO A 50 -7.10 7.66 10.62
C PRO A 50 -8.40 8.40 10.94
N GLY A 51 -9.23 7.82 11.84
CA GLY A 51 -10.41 8.50 12.39
C GLY A 51 -11.61 8.63 11.44
N GLN A 52 -11.68 7.83 10.37
CA GLN A 52 -12.75 7.90 9.36
C GLN A 52 -14.06 7.22 9.82
N SER A 53 -13.97 6.25 10.73
CA SER A 53 -15.14 5.50 11.22
C SER A 53 -14.90 4.91 12.60
N ILE A 54 -15.96 4.36 13.19
CA ILE A 54 -15.90 3.70 14.51
C ILE A 54 -15.04 2.42 14.52
N ILE A 55 -14.77 1.82 13.37
CA ILE A 55 -13.97 0.59 13.24
C ILE A 55 -12.47 0.88 13.02
N THR A 56 -12.08 2.15 12.98
CA THR A 56 -10.68 2.58 12.86
C THR A 56 -10.21 3.27 14.14
N THR A 57 -8.90 3.51 14.26
CA THR A 57 -8.33 4.23 15.40
C THR A 57 -8.96 5.60 15.58
N GLN A 58 -9.11 6.02 16.86
CA GLN A 58 -9.65 7.33 17.26
C GLN A 58 -8.62 8.49 17.12
N ARG A 59 -7.39 8.20 16.66
CA ARG A 59 -6.38 9.23 16.38
C ARG A 59 -6.91 10.16 15.29
N LYS A 60 -6.73 11.46 15.47
CA LYS A 60 -7.13 12.48 14.50
C LYS A 60 -5.88 13.09 13.86
N GLU A 61 -5.70 12.86 12.59
CA GLU A 61 -4.66 13.47 11.76
C GLU A 61 -5.31 13.93 10.46
N GLU A 62 -5.11 15.17 10.10
CA GLU A 62 -5.64 15.70 8.84
C GLU A 62 -4.89 15.16 7.64
N ASP A 63 -3.64 14.73 7.84
CA ASP A 63 -2.72 14.25 6.80
C ASP A 63 -2.59 15.27 5.64
N LYS A 64 -2.55 16.58 5.98
CA LYS A 64 -2.44 17.63 4.98
C LYS A 64 -1.06 17.60 4.33
N VAL A 65 -1.03 17.36 3.02
CA VAL A 65 0.20 17.33 2.25
C VAL A 65 0.67 18.74 1.91
N GLU A 66 1.98 18.93 1.93
CA GLU A 66 2.68 20.09 1.37
C GLU A 66 3.70 19.62 0.33
N ILE A 67 3.69 20.24 -0.86
CA ILE A 67 4.68 19.98 -1.92
C ILE A 67 5.75 21.07 -1.83
N LEU A 68 6.97 20.67 -1.51
CA LEU A 68 8.07 21.62 -1.25
C LEU A 68 8.96 21.88 -2.47
N SER A 69 8.97 20.98 -3.46
CA SER A 69 9.79 21.12 -4.68
C SER A 69 9.24 20.29 -5.83
N GLY A 70 9.79 20.50 -7.02
CA GLY A 70 9.51 19.73 -8.23
C GLY A 70 8.28 20.19 -9.00
N ILE A 71 7.62 21.27 -8.59
CA ILE A 71 6.42 21.84 -9.25
C ILE A 71 6.65 23.31 -9.59
N PHE A 72 6.27 23.70 -10.81
CA PHE A 72 6.23 25.09 -11.23
C PHE A 72 5.02 25.30 -12.16
N ASN A 73 4.26 26.38 -11.93
CA ASN A 73 3.04 26.70 -12.68
C ASN A 73 2.06 25.51 -12.81
N GLY A 74 1.93 24.69 -11.77
CA GLY A 74 1.03 23.53 -11.74
C GLY A 74 1.50 22.28 -12.50
N PHE A 75 2.77 22.24 -12.91
CA PHE A 75 3.38 21.10 -13.62
C PHE A 75 4.66 20.66 -12.96
N THR A 76 4.97 19.34 -13.06
CA THR A 76 6.28 18.80 -12.66
C THR A 76 7.37 19.39 -13.55
N THR A 77 8.54 19.67 -12.94
CA THR A 77 9.68 20.31 -13.62
C THR A 77 10.75 19.32 -14.09
N GLY A 78 10.65 18.04 -13.68
CA GLY A 78 11.71 17.05 -13.80
C GLY A 78 12.72 17.06 -12.64
N ALA A 79 12.66 18.06 -11.75
CA ALA A 79 13.38 18.03 -10.48
C ALA A 79 12.68 17.09 -9.48
N PRO A 80 13.37 16.61 -8.44
CA PRO A 80 12.76 15.78 -7.41
C PRO A 80 11.54 16.44 -6.77
N VAL A 81 10.42 15.72 -6.71
CA VAL A 81 9.20 16.15 -6.05
C VAL A 81 9.28 15.76 -4.57
N CYS A 82 9.42 16.74 -3.69
CA CYS A 82 9.43 16.54 -2.24
C CYS A 82 8.07 16.86 -1.65
N MET A 83 7.49 15.87 -0.94
CA MET A 83 6.18 16.00 -0.29
C MET A 83 6.30 15.63 1.18
N ILE A 84 5.68 16.42 2.06
CA ILE A 84 5.67 16.18 3.50
C ILE A 84 4.27 16.28 4.10
N ILE A 85 4.12 15.65 5.28
CA ILE A 85 2.98 15.81 6.18
C ILE A 85 3.54 16.06 7.57
N TRP A 86 3.16 17.18 8.20
CA TRP A 86 3.52 17.47 9.58
C TRP A 86 2.76 16.57 10.56
N ASN A 87 3.44 16.05 11.57
CA ASN A 87 2.81 15.29 12.64
C ASN A 87 2.21 16.26 13.67
N GLN A 88 0.93 16.10 14.00
CA GLN A 88 0.20 16.99 14.90
C GLN A 88 -0.23 16.30 16.20
N ASP A 89 -0.74 15.07 16.15
CA ASP A 89 -1.25 14.31 17.31
C ASP A 89 -0.27 13.19 17.71
N SER A 90 0.80 13.56 18.45
CA SER A 90 1.83 12.63 18.91
C SER A 90 1.89 12.56 20.46
N ASP A 91 1.14 11.65 21.06
CA ASP A 91 1.30 11.28 22.47
C ASP A 91 2.33 10.15 22.60
N SER A 92 3.50 10.48 23.12
CA SER A 92 4.61 9.52 23.26
C SER A 92 4.62 8.76 24.59
N LYS A 93 3.88 9.19 25.61
CA LYS A 93 3.90 8.59 26.96
C LYS A 93 3.58 7.08 26.98
N PRO A 94 2.58 6.58 26.22
CA PRO A 94 2.30 5.13 26.20
C PRO A 94 3.45 4.26 25.70
N TYR A 95 4.43 4.85 25.00
CA TYR A 95 5.56 4.12 24.43
C TYR A 95 6.78 4.00 25.35
N ASP A 96 6.80 4.68 26.50
CA ASP A 96 7.90 4.58 27.46
C ASP A 96 8.03 3.16 28.04
N ILE A 97 6.92 2.44 28.20
CA ILE A 97 6.91 1.03 28.61
C ILE A 97 7.49 0.13 27.51
N ILE A 98 7.15 0.41 26.24
CA ILE A 98 7.54 -0.41 25.08
C ILE A 98 9.03 -0.35 24.80
N LYS A 99 9.72 0.68 25.29
CA LYS A 99 11.17 0.82 25.17
C LYS A 99 11.91 -0.42 25.70
N ASN A 100 11.48 -0.98 26.83
CA ASN A 100 12.10 -2.12 27.47
C ASN A 100 11.26 -3.40 27.38
N ILE A 101 9.95 -3.27 27.14
CA ILE A 101 9.00 -4.39 27.07
C ILE A 101 8.38 -4.45 25.67
N PRO A 102 9.03 -5.16 24.71
CA PRO A 102 8.61 -5.17 23.31
C PRO A 102 7.26 -5.88 23.13
N ARG A 103 6.45 -5.35 22.23
CA ARG A 103 5.17 -5.96 21.86
C ARG A 103 5.39 -7.25 21.09
N PRO A 104 4.71 -8.34 21.44
CA PRO A 104 4.69 -9.55 20.62
C PRO A 104 4.21 -9.25 19.18
N GLY A 105 4.89 -9.83 18.19
CA GLY A 105 4.53 -9.66 16.78
C GLY A 105 4.82 -8.29 16.16
N HIS A 106 5.48 -7.38 16.89
CA HIS A 106 5.93 -6.07 16.40
C HIS A 106 7.45 -6.01 16.20
N ALA A 107 7.92 -4.98 15.51
CA ALA A 107 9.35 -4.79 15.23
C ALA A 107 10.15 -4.15 16.38
N ASP A 108 9.58 -4.02 17.57
CA ASP A 108 10.21 -3.33 18.70
C ASP A 108 11.57 -3.96 19.06
N TYR A 109 11.60 -5.26 19.31
CA TYR A 109 12.85 -5.98 19.64
C TYR A 109 13.85 -6.05 18.46
N PRO A 110 13.45 -6.46 17.24
CA PRO A 110 14.36 -6.44 16.10
C PRO A 110 14.95 -5.07 15.78
N SER A 111 14.18 -3.99 15.97
CA SER A 111 14.67 -2.62 15.73
C SER A 111 15.68 -2.19 16.81
N LEU A 112 15.42 -2.54 18.08
CA LEU A 112 16.34 -2.27 19.18
C LEU A 112 17.71 -2.91 18.90
N VAL A 113 17.72 -4.19 18.55
CA VAL A 113 18.96 -4.94 18.26
C VAL A 113 19.66 -4.38 17.02
N LYS A 114 18.91 -4.20 15.92
CA LYS A 114 19.48 -3.73 14.64
C LYS A 114 20.14 -2.35 14.74
N TYR A 115 19.54 -1.45 15.49
CA TYR A 115 20.00 -0.06 15.59
C TYR A 115 20.71 0.25 16.92
N GLY A 116 21.06 -0.78 17.73
CA GLY A 116 21.83 -0.62 18.95
C GLY A 116 21.17 0.30 20.00
N GLY A 117 19.84 0.35 20.04
CA GLY A 117 19.07 1.21 20.94
C GLY A 117 18.85 2.65 20.45
N PHE A 118 19.38 3.04 19.29
CA PHE A 118 19.24 4.41 18.74
C PHE A 118 17.97 4.61 17.88
N ALA A 119 17.17 3.56 17.66
CA ALA A 119 15.90 3.72 16.95
C ALA A 119 14.90 4.54 17.77
N ASP A 120 14.16 5.45 17.12
CA ASP A 120 13.05 6.13 17.78
C ASP A 120 11.91 5.13 18.05
N TYR A 121 11.70 4.79 19.31
CA TYR A 121 10.65 3.85 19.75
C TYR A 121 9.26 4.50 19.83
N ARG A 122 9.20 5.84 19.88
CA ARG A 122 7.96 6.60 20.04
C ARG A 122 7.04 6.41 18.81
N GLY A 123 5.79 6.02 19.06
CA GLY A 123 4.87 5.71 17.98
C GLY A 123 5.36 4.62 17.02
N SER A 124 6.34 3.79 17.42
CA SER A 124 7.06 2.79 16.61
C SER A 124 7.98 3.39 15.54
N GLY A 125 8.27 4.67 15.59
CA GLY A 125 9.20 5.36 14.71
C GLY A 125 8.92 5.11 13.22
N ARG A 126 9.92 4.61 12.49
CA ARG A 126 9.80 4.24 11.08
C ARG A 126 9.07 2.92 10.80
N PHE A 127 8.79 2.11 11.83
CA PHE A 127 8.02 0.85 11.71
C PHE A 127 6.51 1.06 11.91
N SER A 128 6.10 2.29 12.11
CA SER A 128 4.70 2.68 12.28
C SER A 128 3.91 2.58 10.99
N GLY A 129 2.64 2.19 11.08
CA GLY A 129 1.67 2.33 9.99
C GLY A 129 1.49 3.78 9.50
N ARG A 130 1.96 4.80 10.27
CA ARG A 130 2.00 6.21 9.87
C ARG A 130 2.77 6.42 8.57
N LEU A 131 3.86 5.66 8.37
CA LEU A 131 4.73 5.76 7.19
C LEU A 131 4.02 5.37 5.88
N THR A 132 2.87 4.68 5.94
CA THR A 132 2.07 4.42 4.73
C THR A 132 1.55 5.70 4.08
N ALA A 133 1.46 6.83 4.80
CA ALA A 133 1.14 8.12 4.21
C ALA A 133 2.17 8.56 3.16
N THR A 134 3.46 8.25 3.39
CA THR A 134 4.52 8.54 2.42
C THR A 134 4.35 7.73 1.14
N LEU A 135 4.00 6.44 1.27
CA LEU A 135 3.74 5.55 0.13
C LEU A 135 2.53 6.05 -0.69
N VAL A 136 1.51 6.56 -0.01
CA VAL A 136 0.33 7.14 -0.67
C VAL A 136 0.69 8.42 -1.44
N MET A 137 1.52 9.30 -0.88
CA MET A 137 1.95 10.52 -1.58
C MET A 137 2.70 10.19 -2.89
N GLY A 138 3.72 9.31 -2.84
CA GLY A 138 4.47 8.92 -4.04
C GLY A 138 3.62 8.17 -5.05
N GLY A 139 2.75 7.28 -4.57
CA GLY A 139 1.88 6.47 -5.42
C GLY A 139 0.75 7.26 -6.08
N ALA A 140 0.23 8.30 -5.43
CA ALA A 140 -0.78 9.17 -6.03
C ALA A 140 -0.21 9.95 -7.23
N LEU A 141 1.05 10.42 -7.14
CA LEU A 141 1.77 10.99 -8.28
C LEU A 141 1.94 9.97 -9.41
N ALA A 142 2.38 8.74 -9.07
CA ALA A 142 2.55 7.67 -10.03
C ALA A 142 1.23 7.28 -10.71
N ALA A 143 0.14 7.14 -9.95
CA ALA A 143 -1.19 6.83 -10.48
C ALA A 143 -1.67 7.90 -11.47
N LYS A 144 -1.44 9.19 -11.16
CA LYS A 144 -1.76 10.28 -12.07
C LYS A 144 -0.93 10.21 -13.37
N LEU A 145 0.38 10.00 -13.25
CA LEU A 145 1.27 9.83 -14.39
C LEU A 145 0.80 8.70 -15.32
N LEU A 146 0.55 7.52 -14.76
CA LEU A 146 0.08 6.35 -15.51
C LEU A 146 -1.26 6.59 -16.21
N LYS A 147 -2.20 7.26 -15.51
CA LYS A 147 -3.52 7.55 -16.07
C LYS A 147 -3.45 8.50 -17.26
N ILE A 148 -2.69 9.59 -17.16
CA ILE A 148 -2.63 10.60 -18.24
C ILE A 148 -1.79 10.17 -19.43
N THR A 149 -0.83 9.25 -19.25
CA THR A 149 0.08 8.84 -20.33
C THR A 149 -0.34 7.54 -21.02
N LEU A 150 -0.80 6.56 -20.26
CA LEU A 150 -1.08 5.21 -20.75
C LEU A 150 -2.54 4.78 -20.51
N GLY A 151 -3.35 5.54 -19.77
CA GLY A 151 -4.70 5.14 -19.39
C GLY A 151 -4.76 3.99 -18.39
N ILE A 152 -3.63 3.66 -17.73
CA ILE A 152 -3.58 2.60 -16.71
C ILE A 152 -4.29 3.07 -15.45
N GLU A 153 -5.20 2.25 -14.95
CA GLU A 153 -5.93 2.47 -13.71
C GLU A 153 -5.72 1.30 -12.75
N THR A 154 -5.42 1.63 -11.49
CA THR A 154 -5.25 0.66 -10.41
C THR A 154 -6.32 0.89 -9.37
N VAL A 155 -7.02 -0.17 -8.99
CA VAL A 155 -8.06 -0.17 -7.95
C VAL A 155 -7.81 -1.28 -6.96
N ALA A 156 -8.02 -1.03 -5.66
CA ALA A 156 -7.93 -2.05 -4.63
C ALA A 156 -9.16 -2.01 -3.72
N TYR A 157 -9.51 -3.15 -3.18
CA TYR A 157 -10.68 -3.34 -2.31
C TYR A 157 -10.50 -4.53 -1.39
N THR A 158 -11.23 -4.50 -0.29
CA THR A 158 -11.24 -5.58 0.69
C THR A 158 -12.04 -6.78 0.17
N ILE A 159 -11.46 -7.96 0.26
CA ILE A 159 -12.13 -9.23 -0.10
C ILE A 159 -12.32 -10.16 1.09
N GLU A 160 -11.59 -9.95 2.21
CA GLU A 160 -11.76 -10.78 3.39
C GLU A 160 -11.31 -10.03 4.65
N ILE A 161 -12.03 -10.18 5.77
CA ILE A 161 -11.62 -9.76 7.12
C ILE A 161 -12.03 -10.82 8.12
N GLY A 162 -11.08 -11.28 8.95
CA GLY A 162 -11.34 -12.24 10.03
C GLY A 162 -11.94 -13.56 9.56
N GLY A 163 -11.62 -14.01 8.34
CA GLY A 163 -12.15 -15.22 7.72
C GLY A 163 -13.51 -15.03 7.03
N ILE A 164 -14.13 -13.87 7.13
CA ILE A 164 -15.37 -13.52 6.41
C ILE A 164 -14.98 -13.05 5.02
N ARG A 165 -15.38 -13.79 3.98
CA ARG A 165 -14.99 -13.54 2.60
C ARG A 165 -16.13 -13.00 1.76
N ALA A 166 -15.83 -12.02 0.89
CA ALA A 166 -16.73 -11.50 -0.12
C ALA A 166 -17.04 -12.56 -1.20
N GLY A 167 -18.23 -12.53 -1.76
CA GLY A 167 -18.64 -13.34 -2.89
C GLY A 167 -18.07 -12.82 -4.22
N ASN A 168 -18.70 -13.24 -5.33
CA ASN A 168 -18.36 -12.73 -6.65
C ASN A 168 -18.82 -11.27 -6.80
N MET A 169 -17.95 -10.43 -7.32
CA MET A 169 -18.16 -8.99 -7.47
C MET A 169 -18.10 -8.59 -8.93
N THR A 170 -18.99 -7.69 -9.35
CA THR A 170 -18.99 -7.07 -10.67
C THR A 170 -18.06 -5.83 -10.70
N LYS A 171 -17.83 -5.27 -11.88
CA LYS A 171 -17.09 -4.01 -12.02
C LYS A 171 -17.83 -2.84 -11.35
N GLU A 172 -19.15 -2.85 -11.43
CA GLU A 172 -20.03 -1.85 -10.81
C GLU A 172 -19.89 -1.89 -9.29
N ASP A 173 -19.89 -3.10 -8.70
CA ASP A 173 -19.65 -3.29 -7.26
C ASP A 173 -18.29 -2.73 -6.84
N ILE A 174 -17.22 -3.03 -7.59
CA ILE A 174 -15.87 -2.53 -7.33
C ILE A 174 -15.80 -1.00 -7.37
N THR A 175 -16.57 -0.37 -8.26
CA THR A 175 -16.65 1.09 -8.33
C THR A 175 -17.23 1.69 -7.04
N ALA A 176 -18.17 0.99 -6.41
CA ALA A 176 -18.79 1.40 -5.14
C ALA A 176 -18.00 1.02 -3.87
N ARG A 177 -16.75 0.52 -3.99
CA ARG A 177 -15.93 0.02 -2.86
C ARG A 177 -15.78 0.98 -1.69
N TYR A 178 -15.86 2.28 -1.92
CA TYR A 178 -15.78 3.31 -0.87
C TYR A 178 -17.13 3.69 -0.25
N SER A 179 -18.23 3.01 -0.60
CA SER A 179 -19.56 3.28 -0.05
C SER A 179 -19.76 2.78 1.38
N ASN A 180 -18.81 1.98 1.91
CA ASN A 180 -18.85 1.42 3.26
C ASN A 180 -17.49 1.50 3.96
N ASP A 181 -17.52 1.40 5.30
CA ASP A 181 -16.34 1.59 6.16
C ASP A 181 -15.23 0.54 5.95
N VAL A 182 -15.58 -0.69 5.55
CA VAL A 182 -14.61 -1.78 5.33
C VAL A 182 -14.07 -1.84 3.91
N ARG A 183 -14.62 -1.00 3.00
CA ARG A 183 -14.19 -0.90 1.59
C ARG A 183 -14.30 -2.22 0.83
N CYS A 184 -15.31 -3.01 1.18
CA CYS A 184 -15.66 -4.24 0.50
C CYS A 184 -16.80 -3.97 -0.48
N PRO A 185 -16.67 -4.31 -1.78
CA PRO A 185 -17.72 -4.15 -2.77
C PRO A 185 -18.98 -4.97 -2.49
N ASP A 186 -18.84 -6.15 -1.88
CA ASP A 186 -19.95 -6.98 -1.42
C ASP A 186 -20.54 -6.41 -0.12
N LEU A 187 -21.72 -5.78 -0.22
CA LEU A 187 -22.35 -5.09 0.92
C LEU A 187 -22.80 -6.06 2.04
N GLN A 188 -23.16 -7.31 1.71
CA GLN A 188 -23.53 -8.29 2.72
C GLN A 188 -22.29 -8.75 3.50
N ALA A 189 -21.21 -9.09 2.80
CA ALA A 189 -19.95 -9.41 3.45
C ALA A 189 -19.39 -8.20 4.21
N ALA A 190 -19.53 -6.98 3.68
CA ALA A 190 -19.12 -5.74 4.35
C ALA A 190 -19.78 -5.55 5.70
N HIS A 191 -21.07 -5.85 5.81
CA HIS A 191 -21.80 -5.78 7.07
C HIS A 191 -21.23 -6.77 8.09
N SER A 192 -21.11 -8.04 7.73
CA SER A 192 -20.54 -9.09 8.59
C SER A 192 -19.08 -8.81 8.99
N MET A 193 -18.25 -8.30 8.07
CA MET A 193 -16.87 -7.88 8.36
C MET A 193 -16.84 -6.74 9.38
N LYS A 194 -17.74 -5.76 9.26
CA LYS A 194 -17.86 -4.65 10.22
C LYS A 194 -18.24 -5.14 11.62
N GLU A 195 -19.19 -6.07 11.72
CA GLU A 195 -19.58 -6.69 12.99
C GLU A 195 -18.40 -7.44 13.62
N ALA A 196 -17.67 -8.24 12.86
CA ALA A 196 -16.49 -8.96 13.35
C ALA A 196 -15.39 -8.00 13.88
N ILE A 197 -15.15 -6.87 13.20
CA ILE A 197 -14.22 -5.85 13.68
C ILE A 197 -14.70 -5.24 14.99
N MET A 198 -15.99 -4.96 15.14
CA MET A 198 -16.56 -4.42 16.38
C MET A 198 -16.46 -5.42 17.53
N GLN A 199 -16.67 -6.71 17.29
CA GLN A 199 -16.47 -7.77 18.28
C GLN A 199 -15.00 -7.87 18.72
N ALA A 200 -14.05 -7.86 17.75
CA ALA A 200 -12.62 -7.84 18.05
C ALA A 200 -12.24 -6.62 18.90
N ARG A 201 -12.74 -5.42 18.54
CA ARG A 201 -12.53 -4.19 19.31
C ARG A 201 -13.04 -4.32 20.75
N THR A 202 -14.25 -4.85 20.95
CA THR A 202 -14.85 -5.01 22.28
C THR A 202 -14.04 -6.00 23.12
N SER A 203 -13.49 -7.05 22.53
CA SER A 203 -12.64 -8.03 23.20
C SER A 203 -11.18 -7.58 23.36
N GLY A 204 -10.82 -6.38 22.92
CA GLY A 204 -9.45 -5.85 22.99
C GLY A 204 -8.46 -6.53 22.04
N ASP A 205 -8.95 -7.16 20.97
CA ASP A 205 -8.20 -7.92 19.99
C ASP A 205 -8.14 -7.23 18.60
N SER A 206 -7.56 -7.88 17.60
CA SER A 206 -7.44 -7.37 16.24
C SER A 206 -7.66 -8.46 15.20
N LEU A 207 -8.05 -8.06 13.98
CA LEU A 207 -8.27 -8.93 12.84
C LEU A 207 -7.34 -8.55 11.69
N GLY A 208 -6.93 -9.56 10.93
CA GLY A 208 -6.30 -9.44 9.63
C GLY A 208 -7.30 -9.61 8.49
N GLY A 209 -6.82 -9.65 7.25
CA GLY A 209 -7.65 -9.92 6.09
C GLY A 209 -6.89 -9.81 4.78
N LEU A 210 -7.64 -9.84 3.68
CA LEU A 210 -7.13 -9.84 2.31
C LEU A 210 -7.67 -8.63 1.53
N ILE A 211 -6.79 -8.05 0.72
CA ILE A 211 -7.12 -7.02 -0.26
C ILE A 211 -6.84 -7.59 -1.65
N GLU A 212 -7.75 -7.38 -2.59
CA GLU A 212 -7.47 -7.59 -4.01
C GLU A 212 -7.21 -6.25 -4.68
N CYS A 213 -6.18 -6.22 -5.53
CA CYS A 213 -5.78 -5.07 -6.33
C CYS A 213 -5.76 -5.46 -7.80
N VAL A 214 -6.42 -4.65 -8.63
CA VAL A 214 -6.53 -4.87 -10.07
C VAL A 214 -6.00 -3.65 -10.79
N SER A 215 -5.00 -3.86 -11.67
CA SER A 215 -4.51 -2.82 -12.59
C SER A 215 -4.90 -3.15 -14.01
N SER A 216 -5.56 -2.22 -14.68
CA SER A 216 -6.08 -2.39 -16.06
C SER A 216 -5.43 -1.39 -17.01
N GLY A 217 -5.44 -1.73 -18.32
CA GLY A 217 -4.93 -0.85 -19.37
C GLY A 217 -3.43 -1.02 -19.65
N LEU A 218 -2.79 -2.05 -19.08
CA LEU A 218 -1.37 -2.29 -19.33
C LEU A 218 -1.13 -2.76 -20.77
N PRO A 219 -0.10 -2.22 -21.46
CA PRO A 219 0.36 -2.77 -22.74
C PRO A 219 1.00 -4.15 -22.53
N VAL A 220 1.05 -4.94 -23.58
CA VAL A 220 1.80 -6.22 -23.58
C VAL A 220 3.30 -5.96 -23.57
N GLY A 221 4.05 -6.72 -22.77
CA GLY A 221 5.50 -6.72 -22.78
C GLY A 221 6.17 -5.69 -21.86
N MET A 222 5.43 -5.02 -20.98
CA MET A 222 6.03 -4.21 -19.90
C MET A 222 6.58 -5.12 -18.81
N GLY A 223 7.82 -4.89 -18.39
CA GLY A 223 8.50 -5.68 -17.35
C GLY A 223 9.95 -5.95 -17.75
N GLU A 224 10.76 -6.46 -16.80
CA GLU A 224 12.18 -6.72 -16.97
C GLU A 224 12.56 -8.09 -16.38
N PRO A 225 12.56 -9.18 -17.20
CA PRO A 225 13.04 -10.47 -16.71
C PRO A 225 14.57 -10.40 -16.51
N ILE A 226 15.19 -11.16 -15.62
CA ILE A 226 14.65 -12.22 -14.76
C ILE A 226 14.37 -11.69 -13.36
N PHE A 227 15.30 -10.95 -12.74
CA PHE A 227 15.25 -10.55 -11.33
C PHE A 227 14.39 -9.32 -11.09
N ALA A 228 14.26 -8.44 -12.07
CA ALA A 228 13.41 -7.26 -12.02
C ALA A 228 12.07 -7.49 -12.72
N SER A 229 11.52 -8.70 -12.61
CA SER A 229 10.20 -9.02 -13.14
C SER A 229 9.11 -8.21 -12.45
N LEU A 230 7.98 -8.01 -13.12
CA LEU A 230 6.84 -7.31 -12.52
C LEU A 230 6.43 -7.92 -11.18
N GLU A 231 6.35 -9.26 -11.09
CA GLU A 231 5.99 -9.93 -9.82
C GLU A 231 7.05 -9.70 -8.74
N SER A 232 8.35 -9.70 -9.09
CA SER A 232 9.44 -9.48 -8.14
C SER A 232 9.37 -8.08 -7.54
N ASP A 233 9.27 -7.04 -8.39
CA ASP A 233 9.26 -5.66 -7.95
C ASP A 233 7.94 -5.30 -7.24
N LEU A 234 6.79 -5.79 -7.73
CA LEU A 234 5.50 -5.64 -7.07
C LEU A 234 5.49 -6.30 -5.69
N SER A 235 5.99 -7.54 -5.58
CA SER A 235 6.08 -8.24 -4.29
C SER A 235 6.98 -7.50 -3.31
N LYS A 236 8.18 -7.10 -3.75
CA LYS A 236 9.13 -6.32 -2.94
C LYS A 236 8.48 -5.04 -2.40
N ALA A 237 7.76 -4.31 -3.25
CA ALA A 237 7.09 -3.07 -2.86
C ALA A 237 5.93 -3.34 -1.89
N LEU A 238 5.10 -4.34 -2.15
CA LEU A 238 3.95 -4.68 -1.32
C LEU A 238 4.35 -5.19 0.06
N PHE A 239 5.44 -5.99 0.17
CA PHE A 239 5.98 -6.38 1.47
C PHE A 239 6.59 -5.23 2.28
N SER A 240 6.80 -4.04 1.69
CA SER A 240 7.18 -2.84 2.44
C SER A 240 6.02 -2.22 3.23
N ILE A 241 4.78 -2.56 2.88
CA ILE A 241 3.59 -2.10 3.61
C ILE A 241 3.55 -2.83 4.96
N PRO A 242 3.46 -2.10 6.11
CA PRO A 242 3.35 -2.73 7.41
C PRO A 242 2.19 -3.71 7.50
N ALA A 243 2.39 -4.81 8.21
CA ALA A 243 1.46 -5.94 8.39
C ALA A 243 1.27 -6.86 7.16
N VAL A 244 1.79 -6.56 5.99
CA VAL A 244 1.75 -7.49 4.86
C VAL A 244 2.59 -8.74 5.16
N LYS A 245 2.01 -9.92 4.90
CA LYS A 245 2.61 -11.25 5.11
C LYS A 245 2.42 -12.21 3.94
N ALA A 246 1.55 -11.87 2.99
CA ALA A 246 1.33 -12.66 1.79
C ALA A 246 1.07 -11.76 0.59
N VAL A 247 1.57 -12.19 -0.56
CA VAL A 247 1.27 -11.62 -1.88
C VAL A 247 1.09 -12.77 -2.85
N GLU A 248 0.02 -12.76 -3.63
CA GLU A 248 -0.18 -13.74 -4.71
C GLU A 248 -0.72 -13.06 -5.97
N PHE A 249 -0.45 -13.67 -7.13
CA PHE A 249 -0.85 -13.18 -8.45
C PHE A 249 -1.80 -14.18 -9.11
N GLY A 250 -2.85 -13.70 -9.75
CA GLY A 250 -3.81 -14.52 -10.49
C GLY A 250 -4.39 -15.66 -9.65
N SER A 251 -4.21 -16.91 -10.07
CA SER A 251 -4.66 -18.11 -9.34
C SER A 251 -3.87 -18.35 -8.03
N GLY A 252 -2.67 -17.74 -7.89
CA GLY A 252 -1.86 -17.82 -6.69
C GLY A 252 -1.65 -19.26 -6.19
N PHE A 253 -1.81 -19.49 -4.89
CA PHE A 253 -1.69 -20.84 -4.30
C PHE A 253 -2.73 -21.83 -4.82
N ALA A 254 -3.89 -21.39 -5.32
CA ALA A 254 -4.87 -22.30 -5.92
C ALA A 254 -4.33 -22.95 -7.20
N GLY A 255 -3.53 -22.22 -7.99
CA GLY A 255 -2.89 -22.73 -9.19
C GLY A 255 -1.98 -23.94 -8.94
N SER A 256 -1.35 -24.03 -7.75
CA SER A 256 -0.51 -25.20 -7.40
C SER A 256 -1.28 -26.53 -7.29
N LYS A 257 -2.60 -26.47 -7.22
CA LYS A 257 -3.49 -27.64 -7.14
C LYS A 257 -4.16 -27.97 -8.49
N MET A 258 -3.96 -27.11 -9.51
CA MET A 258 -4.55 -27.26 -10.83
C MET A 258 -3.64 -28.10 -11.75
N ARG A 259 -4.23 -28.73 -12.75
CA ARG A 259 -3.47 -29.29 -13.88
C ARG A 259 -3.05 -28.16 -14.82
N GLY A 260 -1.93 -28.32 -15.53
CA GLY A 260 -1.44 -27.33 -16.47
C GLY A 260 -2.48 -26.89 -17.51
N SER A 261 -3.24 -27.85 -18.07
CA SER A 261 -4.31 -27.57 -19.02
C SER A 261 -5.50 -26.78 -18.45
N GLU A 262 -5.71 -26.84 -17.14
CA GLU A 262 -6.74 -26.09 -16.42
C GLU A 262 -6.26 -24.69 -16.03
N ASN A 263 -4.99 -24.57 -15.67
CA ASN A 263 -4.38 -23.30 -15.28
C ASN A 263 -3.98 -22.43 -16.47
N ASN A 264 -3.68 -23.03 -17.63
CA ASN A 264 -3.22 -22.28 -18.80
C ASN A 264 -4.31 -21.37 -19.36
N ASP A 265 -3.98 -20.09 -19.49
CA ASP A 265 -4.86 -19.05 -20.07
C ASP A 265 -4.82 -19.13 -21.60
N SER A 266 -5.86 -19.72 -22.22
CA SER A 266 -5.93 -19.87 -23.68
C SER A 266 -6.01 -18.53 -24.38
N TYR A 267 -5.13 -18.29 -25.37
CA TYR A 267 -5.19 -17.08 -26.22
C TYR A 267 -6.45 -17.01 -27.05
N TRP A 268 -6.95 -15.80 -27.24
CA TRP A 268 -8.13 -15.49 -28.01
C TRP A 268 -7.96 -14.17 -28.77
N ILE A 269 -8.66 -14.00 -29.87
CA ILE A 269 -8.71 -12.73 -30.59
C ILE A 269 -10.09 -12.11 -30.38
N LYS A 270 -10.11 -10.90 -29.80
CA LYS A 270 -11.33 -10.11 -29.64
C LYS A 270 -11.07 -8.68 -30.13
N ASP A 271 -11.92 -8.22 -31.04
CA ASP A 271 -11.83 -6.87 -31.64
C ASP A 271 -10.42 -6.53 -32.18
N GLY A 272 -9.77 -7.52 -32.82
CA GLY A 272 -8.42 -7.40 -33.38
C GLY A 272 -7.28 -7.41 -32.34
N LYS A 273 -7.58 -7.60 -31.05
CA LYS A 273 -6.60 -7.67 -29.97
C LYS A 273 -6.44 -9.09 -29.47
N VAL A 274 -5.20 -9.47 -29.14
CA VAL A 274 -4.90 -10.72 -28.45
C VAL A 274 -5.25 -10.54 -26.98
N ILE A 275 -6.09 -11.42 -26.47
CA ILE A 275 -6.47 -11.51 -25.05
C ILE A 275 -6.37 -12.96 -24.60
N THR A 276 -6.62 -13.24 -23.32
CA THR A 276 -6.80 -14.62 -22.84
C THR A 276 -8.26 -14.84 -22.38
N LYS A 277 -8.74 -16.10 -22.45
CA LYS A 277 -10.11 -16.45 -22.03
C LYS A 277 -10.27 -16.41 -20.52
N THR A 278 -9.22 -16.79 -19.81
CA THR A 278 -9.09 -16.77 -18.34
C THR A 278 -7.91 -15.86 -17.98
N ASN A 279 -7.71 -15.61 -16.71
CA ASN A 279 -6.59 -14.80 -16.24
C ASN A 279 -5.96 -15.43 -14.97
N ASN A 280 -5.68 -16.72 -15.06
CA ASN A 280 -5.03 -17.49 -13.97
C ASN A 280 -3.60 -17.00 -13.72
N ALA A 281 -2.91 -16.53 -14.76
CA ALA A 281 -1.60 -15.90 -14.64
C ALA A 281 -1.62 -14.52 -13.95
N GLY A 282 -2.83 -13.94 -13.76
CA GLY A 282 -2.95 -12.63 -13.12
C GLY A 282 -2.32 -11.49 -13.90
N GLY A 283 -2.34 -11.57 -15.26
CA GLY A 283 -1.86 -10.50 -16.15
C GLY A 283 -0.35 -10.49 -16.39
N ILE A 284 0.41 -11.42 -15.82
CA ILE A 284 1.88 -11.47 -15.93
C ILE A 284 2.34 -12.87 -16.32
N LEU A 285 3.18 -12.95 -17.34
CA LEU A 285 3.80 -14.18 -17.83
C LEU A 285 5.29 -13.94 -18.07
N GLY A 286 6.14 -14.75 -17.44
CA GLY A 286 7.60 -14.64 -17.58
C GLY A 286 8.16 -13.29 -17.11
N GLY A 287 7.48 -12.62 -16.18
CA GLY A 287 7.88 -11.32 -15.66
C GLY A 287 7.34 -10.12 -16.45
N LEU A 288 6.59 -10.37 -17.53
CA LEU A 288 6.07 -9.36 -18.45
C LEU A 288 4.55 -9.29 -18.41
N SER A 289 3.99 -8.09 -18.56
CA SER A 289 2.55 -7.92 -18.75
C SER A 289 2.08 -8.58 -20.05
N ASN A 290 0.92 -9.25 -20.00
CA ASN A 290 0.34 -9.95 -21.16
C ASN A 290 -0.88 -9.23 -21.76
N GLY A 291 -1.17 -7.99 -21.32
CA GLY A 291 -2.31 -7.19 -21.78
C GLY A 291 -3.62 -7.45 -21.03
N MET A 292 -3.68 -8.49 -20.21
CA MET A 292 -4.79 -8.71 -19.28
C MET A 292 -4.60 -7.87 -18.00
N PRO A 293 -5.66 -7.63 -17.22
CA PRO A 293 -5.51 -6.95 -15.94
C PRO A 293 -4.52 -7.68 -15.02
N ILE A 294 -3.63 -6.93 -14.37
CA ILE A 294 -2.81 -7.49 -13.29
C ILE A 294 -3.73 -7.65 -12.08
N VAL A 295 -3.80 -8.87 -11.54
CA VAL A 295 -4.60 -9.22 -10.36
C VAL A 295 -3.69 -9.68 -9.25
N ILE A 296 -3.69 -8.95 -8.14
CA ILE A 296 -2.82 -9.19 -6.98
C ILE A 296 -3.70 -9.33 -5.74
N ARG A 297 -3.42 -10.31 -4.89
CA ARG A 297 -4.00 -10.39 -3.54
C ARG A 297 -2.92 -10.18 -2.49
N VAL A 298 -3.25 -9.36 -1.50
CA VAL A 298 -2.32 -8.93 -0.44
C VAL A 298 -2.90 -9.30 0.91
N GLY A 299 -2.18 -10.15 1.65
CA GLY A 299 -2.60 -10.64 2.97
C GLY A 299 -1.98 -9.81 4.09
N PHE A 300 -2.85 -9.30 4.96
CA PHE A 300 -2.50 -8.52 6.14
C PHE A 300 -2.70 -9.34 7.41
N LYS A 301 -1.65 -9.46 8.23
CA LYS A 301 -1.80 -10.03 9.58
C LYS A 301 -2.58 -9.07 10.48
N PRO A 302 -3.18 -9.56 11.58
CA PRO A 302 -3.75 -8.72 12.63
C PRO A 302 -2.75 -7.71 13.17
N ALA A 303 -3.24 -6.55 13.65
CA ALA A 303 -2.41 -5.55 14.31
C ALA A 303 -1.77 -6.16 15.58
N ALA A 304 -0.47 -5.91 15.78
CA ALA A 304 0.25 -6.46 16.94
C ALA A 304 -0.08 -5.73 18.25
N SER A 305 -0.54 -4.49 18.17
CA SER A 305 -0.94 -3.71 19.34
C SER A 305 -2.37 -4.05 19.72
N VAL A 306 -2.55 -4.87 20.74
CA VAL A 306 -3.86 -5.28 21.28
C VAL A 306 -3.95 -4.96 22.76
N SER A 307 -5.18 -4.76 23.27
CA SER A 307 -5.42 -4.48 24.68
C SER A 307 -5.54 -5.74 25.54
N LYS A 308 -5.41 -6.94 24.93
CA LYS A 308 -5.26 -8.19 25.68
C LYS A 308 -3.87 -8.31 26.27
N THR A 309 -3.78 -8.82 27.48
CA THR A 309 -2.50 -9.14 28.13
C THR A 309 -1.81 -10.27 27.37
N GLN A 310 -0.55 -10.05 27.01
CA GLN A 310 0.29 -11.01 26.28
C GLN A 310 1.59 -11.25 27.02
N LEU A 311 2.15 -12.47 26.89
CA LEU A 311 3.47 -12.80 27.37
C LEU A 311 4.53 -12.14 26.46
N THR A 312 5.53 -11.55 27.09
CA THR A 312 6.69 -10.93 26.45
C THR A 312 7.90 -11.02 27.40
N LEU A 313 8.90 -10.20 27.18
CA LEU A 313 10.08 -10.13 28.07
C LEU A 313 10.35 -8.66 28.45
N ASP A 314 10.94 -8.45 29.59
CA ASP A 314 11.60 -7.20 29.95
C ASP A 314 13.09 -7.32 29.59
N ILE A 315 13.53 -6.52 28.63
CA ILE A 315 14.93 -6.55 28.12
C ILE A 315 15.90 -6.06 29.18
N SER A 316 15.48 -5.18 30.10
CA SER A 316 16.32 -4.60 31.11
C SER A 316 16.67 -5.59 32.24
N THR A 317 15.76 -6.51 32.57
CA THR A 317 15.95 -7.57 33.57
C THR A 317 16.26 -8.93 32.97
N ASN A 318 16.04 -9.09 31.66
CA ASN A 318 16.12 -10.35 30.95
C ASN A 318 15.13 -11.44 31.49
N GLU A 319 13.97 -11.01 31.93
CA GLU A 319 12.95 -11.86 32.52
C GLU A 319 11.66 -11.86 31.68
N GLN A 320 10.91 -12.95 31.74
CA GLN A 320 9.58 -13.00 31.16
C GLN A 320 8.60 -12.12 31.94
N THR A 321 7.78 -11.38 31.23
CA THR A 321 6.77 -10.49 31.80
C THR A 321 5.48 -10.50 31.00
N GLN A 322 4.49 -9.78 31.45
CA GLN A 322 3.24 -9.57 30.77
C GLN A 322 3.12 -8.12 30.31
N LEU A 323 2.55 -7.92 29.14
CA LEU A 323 2.28 -6.60 28.57
C LEU A 323 0.82 -6.50 28.14
N THR A 324 0.15 -5.46 28.61
CA THR A 324 -1.10 -4.95 28.03
C THR A 324 -0.79 -3.63 27.36
N VAL A 325 -0.91 -3.55 26.04
CA VAL A 325 -0.51 -2.36 25.29
C VAL A 325 -1.54 -1.26 25.51
N PRO A 326 -1.18 -0.13 26.14
CA PRO A 326 -2.10 0.98 26.33
C PRO A 326 -2.25 1.77 25.03
N GLY A 327 -3.40 2.41 24.80
CA GLY A 327 -3.59 3.36 23.72
C GLY A 327 -4.77 3.04 22.79
N ARG A 328 -4.88 3.86 21.73
CA ARG A 328 -5.93 3.78 20.71
C ARG A 328 -5.42 3.03 19.49
N HIS A 329 -5.69 1.73 19.41
CA HIS A 329 -5.21 0.87 18.35
C HIS A 329 -6.28 0.62 17.28
N ASP A 330 -5.84 0.35 16.04
CA ASP A 330 -6.72 -0.14 14.98
C ASP A 330 -7.11 -1.60 15.27
N PRO A 331 -8.39 -1.94 15.46
CA PRO A 331 -8.83 -3.33 15.62
C PRO A 331 -8.67 -4.10 14.30
N CYS A 332 -8.56 -3.42 13.17
CA CYS A 332 -8.25 -3.98 11.87
C CYS A 332 -7.61 -2.90 10.98
N VAL A 333 -6.45 -3.22 10.38
CA VAL A 333 -5.75 -2.29 9.48
C VAL A 333 -6.27 -2.36 8.03
N VAL A 334 -6.97 -3.44 7.68
CA VAL A 334 -7.41 -3.73 6.31
C VAL A 334 -8.29 -2.62 5.72
N PRO A 335 -9.26 -2.02 6.43
CA PRO A 335 -10.10 -0.95 5.87
C PRO A 335 -9.35 0.29 5.37
N ARG A 336 -8.12 0.52 5.86
CA ARG A 336 -7.28 1.67 5.50
C ARG A 336 -6.23 1.34 4.45
N ALA A 337 -6.06 0.06 4.13
CA ALA A 337 -4.99 -0.42 3.27
C ALA A 337 -5.27 -0.33 1.75
N PRO A 338 -6.50 -0.38 1.21
CA PRO A 338 -6.74 -0.30 -0.22
C PRO A 338 -6.02 0.86 -0.91
N PRO A 339 -6.14 2.14 -0.49
CA PRO A 339 -5.43 3.24 -1.14
C PRO A 339 -3.90 3.13 -1.02
N VAL A 340 -3.38 2.46 0.01
CA VAL A 340 -1.94 2.22 0.15
C VAL A 340 -1.47 1.20 -0.88
N VAL A 341 -2.23 0.12 -1.07
CA VAL A 341 -1.92 -0.93 -2.06
C VAL A 341 -2.01 -0.36 -3.48
N GLU A 342 -3.07 0.40 -3.81
CA GLU A 342 -3.22 1.10 -5.10
C GLU A 342 -1.99 1.96 -5.42
N CYS A 343 -1.56 2.75 -4.44
CA CYS A 343 -0.44 3.67 -4.57
C CYS A 343 0.90 2.95 -4.73
N VAL A 344 1.15 1.89 -3.94
CA VAL A 344 2.40 1.11 -4.03
C VAL A 344 2.50 0.40 -5.37
N VAL A 345 1.41 -0.23 -5.84
CA VAL A 345 1.37 -0.87 -7.16
C VAL A 345 1.62 0.17 -8.26
N SER A 346 0.98 1.34 -8.17
CA SER A 346 1.17 2.42 -9.15
C SER A 346 2.62 2.92 -9.23
N MET A 347 3.36 3.01 -8.11
CA MET A 347 4.79 3.39 -8.13
C MET A 347 5.62 2.39 -8.93
N VAL A 348 5.42 1.09 -8.72
CA VAL A 348 6.14 0.05 -9.45
C VAL A 348 5.80 0.08 -10.94
N LEU A 349 4.52 0.20 -11.28
CA LEU A 349 4.07 0.26 -12.67
C LEU A 349 4.61 1.51 -13.39
N ALA A 350 4.70 2.67 -12.71
CA ALA A 350 5.27 3.87 -13.27
C ALA A 350 6.79 3.70 -13.54
N ASP A 351 7.52 3.09 -12.62
CA ASP A 351 8.94 2.77 -12.81
C ASP A 351 9.15 1.87 -14.03
N HIS A 352 8.41 0.76 -14.14
CA HIS A 352 8.47 -0.14 -15.28
C HIS A 352 8.04 0.51 -16.59
N ALA A 353 7.04 1.37 -16.60
CA ALA A 353 6.58 2.08 -17.79
C ALA A 353 7.65 3.06 -18.32
N ILE A 354 8.37 3.75 -17.43
CA ILE A 354 9.47 4.62 -17.81
C ILE A 354 10.67 3.78 -18.28
N ARG A 355 11.01 2.71 -17.59
CA ARG A 355 12.12 1.78 -17.96
C ARG A 355 11.91 1.19 -19.34
N SER A 356 10.69 0.79 -19.66
CA SER A 356 10.31 0.25 -20.97
C SER A 356 10.20 1.31 -22.08
N GLY A 357 10.47 2.59 -21.79
CA GLY A 357 10.37 3.67 -22.78
C GLY A 357 8.94 4.04 -23.17
N LEU A 358 7.93 3.52 -22.48
CA LEU A 358 6.51 3.81 -22.74
C LEU A 358 6.11 5.22 -22.31
N ILE A 359 6.78 5.75 -21.29
CA ILE A 359 6.61 7.12 -20.80
C ILE A 359 7.89 7.90 -21.04
N PRO A 360 7.87 8.99 -21.82
CA PRO A 360 9.04 9.84 -22.05
C PRO A 360 9.35 10.69 -20.81
N MET A 361 10.60 11.14 -20.66
CA MET A 361 11.02 12.01 -19.55
C MET A 361 10.46 13.43 -19.61
N VAL A 362 9.86 13.82 -20.73
CA VAL A 362 9.20 15.12 -20.93
C VAL A 362 7.87 14.86 -21.65
N LEU A 363 6.76 15.25 -21.01
CA LEU A 363 5.47 15.22 -21.65
C LEU A 363 5.33 16.48 -22.50
N LYS A 364 5.01 16.30 -23.80
CA LYS A 364 4.83 17.43 -24.72
C LYS A 364 3.63 18.27 -24.26
N ARG A 365 3.83 19.59 -24.21
CA ARG A 365 2.75 20.54 -24.05
C ARG A 365 2.07 20.70 -25.41
N ASP A 366 0.75 20.61 -25.47
CA ASP A 366 0.01 21.03 -26.65
C ASP A 366 0.06 22.58 -26.70
N GLY A 367 0.82 23.12 -27.65
CA GLY A 367 0.98 24.57 -27.85
C GLY A 367 2.45 25.05 -27.87
N PRO A 368 2.69 26.27 -28.39
CA PRO A 368 4.03 26.84 -28.40
C PRO A 368 4.53 27.07 -26.97
N VAL A 369 5.81 26.83 -26.76
CA VAL A 369 6.53 27.22 -25.54
C VAL A 369 6.68 28.75 -25.61
N GLU A 370 5.86 29.48 -24.82
CA GLU A 370 6.06 30.90 -24.59
C GLU A 370 7.14 31.14 -23.52
#